data_3e344bc5300c0fd883b4681f2f375a7a
#
_entry.id   3e344bc5300c0fd883b4681f2f375a7a
#
_cell.length_a   1.000
_cell.length_b   1.000
_cell.length_c   1.000
_cell.angle_alpha   90.00
_cell.angle_beta   90.00
_cell.angle_gamma   90.00
#
_symmetry.space_group_name_H-M   'P 1'
#
loop_
_entity.id
_entity.type
_entity.pdbx_description
1 polymer ?
#
loop_
_entity_poly.entity_id
_entity_poly.type
_entity_poly.pdbx_seq_one_letter_code
_entity_poly.pdbx_strand_id
1 'polypeptide(L)'
;MTNMTQQSHGNGSIEHYDAVVVGAGVGGMYALHHLREMGLSVRVYDAAAGVGGTWWWNRYPGARVDGPGSPFYCYTFSEELMQEWDWAETQPSQAQVLTYLEHVADRFDMHRDIQL
;
A
#
# COMPACT_ATOMS: atom_id res chain seq x y z
N MET A 1 -11.51 25.62 11.10
CA MET A 1 -11.18 25.95 10.51
C MET A 1 -11.21 26.56 9.75
N THR A 2 -11.00 26.51 9.31
CA THR A 2 -10.91 26.75 8.40
C THR A 2 -10.54 27.53 7.85
N ASN A 3 -10.18 27.99 7.69
CA ASN A 3 -9.71 28.68 6.96
C ASN A 3 -8.73 28.87 6.62
N MET A 4 -8.17 28.64 7.00
CA MET A 4 -7.13 28.91 6.49
C MET A 4 -6.82 28.36 5.51
N THR A 5 -7.13 27.99 5.56
CA THR A 5 -7.01 27.40 4.64
C THR A 5 -7.29 27.68 3.45
N GLN A 6 -7.60 28.16 3.30
CA GLN A 6 -7.82 28.60 2.03
C GLN A 6 -6.63 28.73 1.21
N GLN A 7 -5.57 28.14 1.60
CA GLN A 7 -4.41 28.13 0.79
C GLN A 7 -4.64 27.26 -0.40
N SER A 8 -4.44 27.75 -1.57
CA SER A 8 -4.62 27.03 -2.79
C SER A 8 -3.31 26.85 -3.48
N HIS A 9 -3.15 25.73 -4.13
CA HIS A 9 -1.99 25.44 -4.92
C HIS A 9 -2.43 25.00 -6.30
N GLY A 10 -1.83 25.51 -7.33
CA GLY A 10 -2.17 25.15 -8.68
C GLY A 10 -3.60 25.54 -9.02
N ASN A 11 -4.50 24.59 -8.99
CA ASN A 11 -5.87 24.82 -9.41
C ASN A 11 -6.74 25.55 -8.38
N GLY A 12 -6.21 25.83 -7.23
CA GLY A 12 -6.93 26.59 -6.23
C GLY A 12 -7.90 25.82 -5.37
N SER A 13 -7.87 24.51 -5.37
CA SER A 13 -8.81 23.74 -4.56
C SER A 13 -8.12 23.09 -3.37
N ILE A 14 -8.90 22.87 -2.33
CA ILE A 14 -8.50 22.15 -1.14
C ILE A 14 -9.23 20.81 -1.17
N GLU A 15 -8.48 19.73 -1.03
CA GLU A 15 -9.05 18.39 -1.00
C GLU A 15 -9.39 18.00 0.43
N HIS A 16 -10.50 17.29 0.58
CA HIS A 16 -10.98 16.84 1.88
C HIS A 16 -11.12 15.33 1.87
N TYR A 17 -10.58 14.67 2.90
CA TYR A 17 -10.69 13.24 3.08
C TYR A 17 -11.11 12.94 4.51
N ASP A 18 -11.82 11.84 4.69
CA ASP A 18 -12.16 11.38 6.04
C ASP A 18 -10.92 10.90 6.79
N ALA A 19 -9.96 10.33 6.05
CA ALA A 19 -8.74 9.82 6.65
C ALA A 19 -7.56 10.03 5.71
N VAL A 20 -6.40 10.28 6.28
CA VAL A 20 -5.13 10.35 5.56
C VAL A 20 -4.20 9.33 6.16
N VAL A 21 -3.55 8.55 5.30
CA VAL A 21 -2.58 7.53 5.70
C VAL A 21 -1.22 7.94 5.18
N VAL A 22 -0.22 7.91 6.03
CA VAL A 22 1.15 8.21 5.64
C VAL A 22 1.90 6.90 5.47
N GLY A 23 2.33 6.65 4.24
CA GLY A 23 3.07 5.44 3.90
C GLY A 23 2.22 4.43 3.14
N ALA A 24 2.76 3.96 2.01
CA ALA A 24 2.11 2.97 1.14
C ALA A 24 2.84 1.63 1.20
N GLY A 25 3.29 1.24 2.38
CA GLY A 25 3.83 -0.08 2.63
C GLY A 25 2.73 -1.06 3.02
N VAL A 26 3.11 -2.18 3.59
CA VAL A 26 2.18 -3.25 3.96
C VAL A 26 1.08 -2.72 4.88
N GLY A 27 1.45 -1.97 5.91
CA GLY A 27 0.48 -1.45 6.86
C GLY A 27 -0.42 -0.37 6.27
N GLY A 28 0.16 0.54 5.48
CA GLY A 28 -0.61 1.62 4.86
C GLY A 28 -1.60 1.11 3.82
N MET A 29 -1.21 0.12 3.04
CA MET A 29 -2.12 -0.50 2.07
C MET A 29 -3.26 -1.22 2.77
N TYR A 30 -2.98 -1.90 3.87
CA TYR A 30 -4.04 -2.52 4.66
C TYR A 30 -4.98 -1.48 5.27
N ALA A 31 -4.42 -0.39 5.79
CA ALA A 31 -5.23 0.69 6.36
C ALA A 31 -6.17 1.26 5.30
N LEU A 32 -5.66 1.48 4.09
CA LEU A 32 -6.50 1.97 2.99
C LEU A 32 -7.66 1.01 2.72
N HIS A 33 -7.36 -0.28 2.62
CA HIS A 33 -8.41 -1.27 2.37
C HIS A 33 -9.45 -1.27 3.48
N HIS A 34 -9.01 -1.29 4.74
CA HIS A 34 -9.92 -1.37 5.88
C HIS A 34 -10.78 -0.11 6.01
N LEU A 35 -10.17 1.06 5.85
CA LEU A 35 -10.90 2.33 5.95
C LEU A 35 -11.93 2.46 4.82
N ARG A 36 -11.60 1.98 3.62
CA ARG A 36 -12.57 1.94 2.53
C ARG A 36 -13.77 1.07 2.88
N GLU A 37 -13.53 -0.07 3.53
CA GLU A 37 -14.63 -0.95 3.94
C GLU A 37 -15.54 -0.28 4.97
N MET A 38 -15.01 0.66 5.73
CA MET A 38 -15.80 1.45 6.67
C MET A 38 -16.59 2.58 5.97
N GLY A 39 -16.45 2.71 4.66
CA GLY A 39 -17.15 3.74 3.90
C GLY A 39 -16.50 5.10 3.93
N LEU A 40 -15.23 5.18 4.35
CA LEU A 40 -14.53 6.45 4.47
C LEU A 40 -13.79 6.80 3.19
N SER A 41 -13.66 8.10 2.91
CA SER A 41 -12.78 8.58 1.85
C SER A 41 -11.37 8.67 2.41
N VAL A 42 -10.40 8.13 1.66
CA VAL A 42 -9.04 7.96 2.16
C VAL A 42 -8.05 8.46 1.12
N ARG A 43 -6.99 9.11 1.58
CA ARG A 43 -5.84 9.42 0.74
C ARG A 43 -4.59 8.89 1.43
N VAL A 44 -3.78 8.15 0.69
CA VAL A 44 -2.48 7.66 1.16
C VAL A 44 -1.39 8.47 0.48
N TYR A 45 -0.42 8.92 1.25
CA TYR A 45 0.74 9.63 0.71
C TYR A 45 2.01 8.85 0.99
N ASP A 46 2.90 8.78 -0.01
CA ASP A 46 4.21 8.18 0.16
C ASP A 46 5.23 8.96 -0.64
N ALA A 47 6.42 9.10 -0.11
CA ALA A 47 7.51 9.80 -0.77
C ALA A 47 8.20 8.95 -1.83
N ALA A 48 7.96 7.64 -1.83
CA ALA A 48 8.52 6.72 -2.82
C ALA A 48 7.81 6.87 -4.17
N ALA A 49 8.42 6.40 -5.22
CA ALA A 49 7.81 6.40 -6.53
C ALA A 49 6.91 5.18 -6.77
N GLY A 50 6.75 4.32 -5.78
CA GLY A 50 5.90 3.15 -5.88
C GLY A 50 5.47 2.67 -4.50
N VAL A 51 4.52 1.74 -4.49
CA VAL A 51 4.08 1.09 -3.25
C VAL A 51 5.12 0.08 -2.80
N GLY A 52 5.06 -0.28 -1.53
CA GLY A 52 5.89 -1.36 -1.01
C GLY A 52 6.61 -1.05 0.29
N GLY A 53 6.77 0.21 0.64
CA GLY A 53 7.44 0.59 1.88
C GLY A 53 8.85 0.02 1.98
N THR A 54 9.10 -0.77 3.01
CA THR A 54 10.41 -1.39 3.19
C THR A 54 10.84 -2.23 1.98
N TRP A 55 9.89 -2.82 1.28
CA TRP A 55 10.18 -3.63 0.10
C TRP A 55 10.42 -2.79 -1.15
N TRP A 56 10.02 -1.56 -1.15
CA TRP A 56 10.41 -0.60 -2.18
C TRP A 56 11.83 -0.11 -1.95
N TRP A 57 12.19 0.20 -0.70
CA TRP A 57 13.46 0.83 -0.39
C TRP A 57 14.63 -0.14 -0.25
N ASN A 58 14.42 -1.33 0.27
CA ASN A 58 15.50 -2.25 0.62
C ASN A 58 15.77 -3.26 -0.49
N ARG A 59 16.55 -2.85 -1.47
CA ARG A 59 16.85 -3.61 -2.69
C ARG A 59 18.27 -4.18 -2.71
N TYR A 60 18.88 -4.32 -1.57
CA TYR A 60 20.25 -4.85 -1.50
C TYR A 60 20.26 -6.34 -1.89
N PRO A 61 21.44 -6.84 -2.38
CA PRO A 61 21.54 -8.25 -2.76
C PRO A 61 21.20 -9.17 -1.60
N GLY A 62 20.35 -10.14 -1.84
CA GLY A 62 19.94 -11.11 -0.81
C GLY A 62 18.80 -10.67 0.07
N ALA A 63 18.25 -9.47 -0.11
CA ALA A 63 17.10 -9.01 0.66
C ALA A 63 15.92 -9.96 0.45
N ARG A 64 15.39 -10.49 1.55
CA ARG A 64 14.25 -11.41 1.50
C ARG A 64 13.56 -11.47 2.86
N VAL A 65 12.41 -12.11 2.89
CA VAL A 65 11.71 -12.38 4.13
C VAL A 65 12.58 -13.30 4.97
N ASP A 66 12.81 -12.95 6.23
CA ASP A 66 13.74 -13.66 7.10
C ASP A 66 13.08 -14.49 8.19
N GLY A 67 11.78 -14.38 8.34
CA GLY A 67 11.04 -15.15 9.33
C GLY A 67 10.19 -16.21 8.68
N PRO A 68 9.08 -16.62 9.33
CA PRO A 68 8.10 -17.45 8.65
C PRO A 68 7.61 -16.71 7.42
N GLY A 69 7.89 -17.25 6.27
CA GLY A 69 7.54 -16.64 5.02
C GLY A 69 6.22 -17.14 4.49
N SER A 70 6.23 -17.56 3.23
CA SER A 70 5.07 -18.15 2.62
C SER A 70 4.69 -19.46 3.32
N PRO A 71 3.40 -19.73 3.52
CA PRO A 71 2.29 -18.93 3.03
C PRO A 71 1.86 -17.79 3.96
N PHE A 72 2.59 -17.53 5.03
CA PHE A 72 2.13 -16.61 6.07
C PHE A 72 2.40 -15.14 5.76
N TYR A 73 3.35 -14.86 4.88
CA TYR A 73 3.69 -13.47 4.53
C TYR A 73 2.77 -12.97 3.42
N CYS A 74 1.51 -12.73 3.77
CA CYS A 74 0.51 -12.29 2.81
C CYS A 74 -0.63 -11.62 3.56
N TYR A 75 -1.45 -10.86 2.81
CA TYR A 75 -2.69 -10.33 3.37
C TYR A 75 -3.72 -11.44 3.50
N THR A 76 -4.55 -11.33 4.53
CA THR A 76 -5.59 -12.33 4.80
C THR A 76 -7.00 -11.75 4.66
N PHE A 77 -7.12 -10.51 4.19
CA PHE A 77 -8.44 -9.86 4.11
C PHE A 77 -9.26 -10.32 2.90
N SER A 78 -8.70 -11.09 2.01
CA SER A 78 -9.40 -11.60 0.84
C SER A 78 -8.97 -13.04 0.57
N GLU A 79 -9.96 -13.92 0.61
CA GLU A 79 -9.72 -15.34 0.36
C GLU A 79 -9.31 -15.56 -1.10
N GLU A 80 -9.94 -14.84 -2.02
CA GLU A 80 -9.58 -14.92 -3.44
C GLU A 80 -8.14 -14.50 -3.67
N LEU A 81 -7.70 -13.42 -3.02
CA LEU A 81 -6.32 -12.97 -3.14
C LEU A 81 -5.36 -14.05 -2.66
N MET A 82 -5.67 -14.67 -1.52
CA MET A 82 -4.82 -15.71 -0.96
C MET A 82 -4.72 -16.92 -1.91
N GLN A 83 -5.80 -17.24 -2.60
CA GLN A 83 -5.84 -18.37 -3.52
C GLN A 83 -5.18 -18.07 -4.85
N GLU A 84 -5.23 -16.82 -5.31
CA GLU A 84 -4.71 -16.47 -6.63
C GLU A 84 -3.20 -16.20 -6.63
N TRP A 85 -2.57 -16.10 -5.47
CA TRP A 85 -1.14 -15.79 -5.39
C TRP A 85 -0.33 -16.98 -4.91
N ASP A 86 0.62 -17.41 -5.74
CA ASP A 86 1.52 -18.49 -5.42
C ASP A 86 2.93 -17.95 -5.18
N TRP A 87 3.49 -18.26 -4.02
CA TRP A 87 4.85 -17.91 -3.73
C TRP A 87 5.81 -18.95 -4.31
N ALA A 88 6.84 -18.47 -5.02
CA ALA A 88 7.83 -19.37 -5.59
C ALA A 88 8.76 -19.97 -4.54
N GLU A 89 8.91 -19.28 -3.39
CA GLU A 89 9.84 -19.69 -2.35
C GLU A 89 9.20 -19.52 -0.99
N THR A 90 9.67 -20.29 -0.01
CA THR A 90 9.19 -20.20 1.37
C THR A 90 9.56 -18.84 1.97
N GLN A 91 10.74 -18.33 1.64
CA GLN A 91 11.18 -17.01 2.07
C GLN A 91 11.41 -16.15 0.82
N PRO A 92 10.34 -15.52 0.31
CA PRO A 92 10.44 -14.81 -0.96
C PRO A 92 11.41 -13.64 -0.91
N SER A 93 12.01 -13.37 -2.05
CA SER A 93 12.95 -12.27 -2.22
C SER A 93 12.22 -10.92 -2.19
N GLN A 94 13.02 -9.86 -2.05
CA GLN A 94 12.51 -8.50 -2.12
C GLN A 94 11.69 -8.28 -3.40
N ALA A 95 12.19 -8.73 -4.53
CA ALA A 95 11.50 -8.54 -5.80
C ALA A 95 10.15 -9.26 -5.84
N GLN A 96 10.09 -10.45 -5.26
CA GLN A 96 8.84 -11.21 -5.20
C GLN A 96 7.83 -10.56 -4.28
N VAL A 97 8.26 -10.07 -3.12
CA VAL A 97 7.36 -9.37 -2.20
C VAL A 97 6.86 -8.07 -2.82
N LEU A 98 7.73 -7.32 -3.46
CA LEU A 98 7.33 -6.08 -4.12
C LEU A 98 6.31 -6.35 -5.22
N THR A 99 6.54 -7.37 -6.04
CA THR A 99 5.60 -7.77 -7.08
C THR A 99 4.25 -8.16 -6.49
N TYR A 100 4.25 -8.85 -5.35
CA TYR A 100 3.02 -9.18 -4.65
C TYR A 100 2.27 -7.91 -4.22
N LEU A 101 2.97 -6.95 -3.62
CA LEU A 101 2.34 -5.72 -3.14
C LEU A 101 1.80 -4.89 -4.31
N GLU A 102 2.53 -4.84 -5.42
CA GLU A 102 2.05 -4.20 -6.64
C GLU A 102 0.79 -4.88 -7.17
N HIS A 103 0.78 -6.22 -7.13
CA HIS A 103 -0.40 -6.98 -7.53
C HIS A 103 -1.61 -6.64 -6.64
N VAL A 104 -1.40 -6.54 -5.33
CA VAL A 104 -2.48 -6.18 -4.40
C VAL A 104 -3.01 -4.78 -4.71
N ALA A 105 -2.11 -3.83 -4.94
CA ALA A 105 -2.52 -2.46 -5.26
C ALA A 105 -3.34 -2.40 -6.55
N ASP A 106 -2.95 -3.17 -7.57
CA ASP A 106 -3.70 -3.25 -8.82
C ASP A 106 -5.04 -3.97 -8.63
N ARG A 107 -5.01 -5.09 -7.93
CA ARG A 107 -6.18 -5.95 -7.75
C ARG A 107 -7.32 -5.23 -7.04
N PHE A 108 -6.99 -4.35 -6.09
CA PHE A 108 -7.97 -3.63 -5.29
C PHE A 108 -8.07 -2.16 -5.66
N ASP A 109 -7.52 -1.78 -6.81
CA ASP A 109 -7.59 -0.40 -7.32
C ASP A 109 -7.16 0.61 -6.26
N MET A 110 -6.04 0.33 -5.61
CA MET A 110 -5.53 1.19 -4.55
C MET A 110 -4.83 2.42 -5.08
N HIS A 111 -4.27 2.34 -6.30
CA HIS A 111 -3.50 3.44 -6.88
C HIS A 111 -4.28 4.75 -6.98
N ARG A 112 -5.57 4.67 -7.22
CA ARG A 112 -6.37 5.89 -7.33
C ARG A 112 -6.42 6.70 -6.04
N ASP A 113 -6.18 6.06 -4.89
CA ASP A 113 -6.19 6.73 -3.60
C ASP A 113 -4.80 6.90 -3.00
N ILE A 114 -3.75 6.51 -3.74
CA ILE A 114 -2.37 6.65 -3.31
C ILE A 114 -1.70 7.73 -4.14
N GLN A 115 -1.14 8.71 -3.46
CA GLN A 115 -0.36 9.75 -4.10
C GLN A 115 1.11 9.57 -3.75
N LEU A 116 1.90 9.34 -4.78
CA LEU A 116 3.34 9.09 -4.67
C LEU A 116 4.14 10.35 -4.95
#